data_178fd61da6540224e96c4bb8b2f0b1f8
#
_entry.id   178fd61da6540224e96c4bb8b2f0b1f8
#
_cell.length_a   1.000
_cell.length_b   1.000
_cell.length_c   1.000
_cell.angle_alpha   90.00
_cell.angle_beta   90.00
_cell.angle_gamma   90.00
#
_symmetry.space_group_name_H-M   'P 1'
#
loop_
_entity.id
_entity.type
_entity.pdbx_description
1 polymer ?
#
loop_
_entity_poly.entity_id
_entity_poly.type
_entity_poly.pdbx_seq_one_letter_code
_entity_poly.pdbx_strand_id
1 'polypeptide(L)'
;FDGNSIMNASIKVSCTCTRVPVMDGHTETVFAELKKTALPDQVKESMINFSKSVSIRKLPSAPQDYIIVHDDPTRPQPRIDREINDGMTTVVGRLRKDTVFKNGIKYVLLTHNEKMGSAKGAILLAELFKSKKII
;
A
#
# COMPACT_ATOMS: atom_id res chain seq x y z
N PHE A 1 14.19 -7.80 -10.75
CA PHE A 1 15.22 -7.34 -11.68
C PHE A 1 16.46 -8.20 -11.49
N ASP A 2 16.96 -8.77 -12.54
CA ASP A 2 18.12 -9.68 -12.55
C ASP A 2 19.43 -8.99 -13.05
N GLY A 3 19.42 -7.69 -13.22
CA GLY A 3 20.51 -6.89 -13.80
C GLY A 3 20.34 -6.55 -15.28
N ASN A 4 19.51 -7.31 -16.00
CA ASN A 4 19.26 -7.12 -17.44
C ASN A 4 17.77 -6.89 -17.76
N SER A 5 16.88 -7.53 -17.03
CA SER A 5 15.44 -7.47 -17.30
C SER A 5 14.60 -7.48 -16.01
N ILE A 6 13.37 -7.02 -16.15
CA ILE A 6 12.36 -7.14 -15.10
C ILE A 6 11.74 -8.53 -15.19
N MET A 7 11.93 -9.33 -14.14
CA MET A 7 11.36 -10.68 -14.05
C MET A 7 10.08 -10.67 -13.24
N ASN A 8 9.11 -11.49 -13.62
CA ASN A 8 7.92 -11.70 -12.82
C ASN A 8 8.29 -12.34 -11.47
N ALA A 9 7.74 -11.81 -10.40
CA ALA A 9 7.85 -12.45 -9.09
C ALA A 9 7.09 -13.78 -9.09
N SER A 10 7.60 -14.77 -8.35
CA SER A 10 6.94 -16.07 -8.17
C SER A 10 5.80 -15.97 -7.14
N ILE A 11 4.90 -14.99 -7.32
CA ILE A 11 3.74 -14.76 -6.49
C ILE A 11 2.50 -15.11 -7.30
N LYS A 12 1.67 -16.01 -6.78
CA LYS A 12 0.37 -16.32 -7.37
C LYS A 12 -0.62 -15.23 -6.94
N VAL A 13 -1.29 -14.62 -7.91
CA VAL A 13 -2.28 -13.57 -7.66
C VAL A 13 -3.57 -13.93 -8.39
N SER A 14 -4.69 -13.76 -7.69
CA SER A 14 -6.02 -13.78 -8.28
C SER A 14 -6.82 -12.60 -7.73
N CYS A 15 -7.44 -11.83 -8.60
CA CYS A 15 -8.21 -10.67 -8.19
C CYS A 15 -9.49 -10.53 -9.03
N THR A 16 -10.48 -9.88 -8.43
CA THR A 16 -11.71 -9.46 -9.11
C THR A 16 -11.91 -7.97 -8.85
N CYS A 17 -12.00 -7.20 -9.93
CA CYS A 17 -12.23 -5.76 -9.85
C CYS A 17 -13.72 -5.47 -10.07
N THR A 18 -14.29 -4.65 -9.19
CA THR A 18 -15.70 -4.26 -9.25
C THR A 18 -15.85 -2.74 -9.21
N ARG A 19 -17.02 -2.25 -9.66
CA ARG A 19 -17.42 -0.86 -9.48
C ARG A 19 -18.29 -0.76 -8.24
N VAL A 20 -18.02 0.26 -7.42
CA VAL A 20 -18.78 0.55 -6.19
C VAL A 20 -19.14 2.03 -6.13
N PRO A 21 -20.24 2.42 -5.46
CA PRO A 21 -20.73 3.81 -5.41
C PRO A 21 -19.92 4.65 -4.41
N VAL A 22 -18.64 4.86 -4.66
CA VAL A 22 -17.78 5.80 -3.93
C VAL A 22 -17.28 6.87 -4.87
N MET A 23 -17.00 8.07 -4.36
CA MET A 23 -16.49 9.16 -5.21
C MET A 23 -15.10 8.81 -5.73
N ASP A 24 -14.18 8.51 -4.81
CA ASP A 24 -12.79 8.15 -5.07
C ASP A 24 -12.31 7.11 -4.07
N GLY A 25 -11.23 6.42 -4.44
CA GLY A 25 -10.55 5.46 -3.61
C GLY A 25 -10.80 4.01 -4.05
N HIS A 26 -9.71 3.25 -4.10
CA HIS A 26 -9.74 1.80 -4.29
C HIS A 26 -9.64 1.14 -2.93
N THR A 27 -10.69 0.40 -2.58
CA THR A 27 -10.70 -0.43 -1.36
C THR A 27 -10.46 -1.88 -1.76
N GLU A 28 -9.45 -2.49 -1.18
CA GLU A 28 -9.06 -3.86 -1.48
C GLU A 28 -9.12 -4.71 -0.22
N THR A 29 -9.75 -5.87 -0.32
CA THR A 29 -9.67 -6.91 0.70
C THR A 29 -8.59 -7.90 0.29
N VAL A 30 -7.53 -7.98 1.07
CA VAL A 30 -6.35 -8.80 0.78
C VAL A 30 -6.32 -10.02 1.69
N PHE A 31 -6.09 -11.16 1.07
CA PHE A 31 -5.77 -12.44 1.72
C PHE A 31 -4.41 -12.87 1.20
N ALA A 32 -3.44 -13.00 2.08
CA ALA A 32 -2.07 -13.31 1.69
C ALA A 32 -1.50 -14.48 2.48
N GLU A 33 -0.91 -15.45 1.78
CA GLU A 33 -0.11 -16.48 2.41
C GLU A 33 1.36 -16.05 2.45
N LEU A 34 1.91 -15.97 3.64
CA LEU A 34 3.30 -15.60 3.84
C LEU A 34 4.22 -16.82 3.72
N LYS A 35 5.47 -16.61 3.28
CA LYS A 35 6.49 -17.67 3.26
C LYS A 35 6.83 -18.19 4.66
N LYS A 36 6.72 -17.32 5.68
CA LYS A 36 6.98 -17.65 7.09
C LYS A 36 5.79 -17.19 7.92
N THR A 37 5.54 -17.89 9.02
CA THR A 37 4.54 -17.46 10.00
C THR A 37 4.92 -16.11 10.59
N ALA A 38 3.96 -15.20 10.65
CA ALA A 38 4.09 -13.92 11.34
C ALA A 38 2.80 -13.61 12.10
N LEU A 39 2.94 -12.95 13.24
CA LEU A 39 1.82 -12.41 13.98
C LEU A 39 1.32 -11.11 13.31
N PRO A 40 0.03 -10.76 13.41
CA PRO A 40 -0.49 -9.52 12.85
C PRO A 40 0.30 -8.28 13.28
N ASP A 41 0.70 -8.18 14.54
CA ASP A 41 1.50 -7.05 15.04
C ASP A 41 2.88 -6.94 14.39
N GLN A 42 3.52 -8.07 14.10
CA GLN A 42 4.79 -8.08 13.37
C GLN A 42 4.62 -7.59 11.92
N VAL A 43 3.51 -7.95 11.28
CA VAL A 43 3.18 -7.47 9.93
C VAL A 43 2.87 -5.97 9.96
N LYS A 44 2.09 -5.51 10.95
CA LYS A 44 1.81 -4.09 11.18
C LYS A 44 3.10 -3.30 11.34
N GLU A 45 3.99 -3.74 12.22
CA GLU A 45 5.28 -3.11 12.44
C GLU A 45 6.15 -3.08 11.18
N SER A 46 6.16 -4.16 10.40
CA SER A 46 6.86 -4.23 9.13
C SER A 46 6.33 -3.19 8.11
N MET A 47 5.01 -3.03 7.99
CA MET A 47 4.40 -2.03 7.13
C MET A 47 4.77 -0.60 7.55
N ILE A 48 4.72 -0.30 8.86
CA ILE A 48 5.09 1.01 9.41
C ILE A 48 6.59 1.28 9.19
N ASN A 49 7.44 0.29 9.46
CA ASN A 49 8.88 0.43 9.26
C ASN A 49 9.25 0.59 7.79
N PHE A 50 8.58 -0.12 6.88
CA PHE A 50 8.73 0.11 5.45
C PHE A 50 8.38 1.55 5.09
N SER A 51 7.23 2.05 5.52
CA SER A 51 6.82 3.45 5.29
C SER A 51 7.87 4.46 5.75
N LYS A 52 8.54 4.19 6.87
CA LYS A 52 9.62 5.05 7.41
C LYS A 52 10.95 4.92 6.66
N SER A 53 11.23 3.77 6.07
CA SER A 53 12.52 3.43 5.47
C SER A 53 12.68 3.82 4.01
N VAL A 54 11.56 4.09 3.30
CA VAL A 54 11.61 4.36 1.86
C VAL A 54 12.41 5.63 1.54
N SER A 55 13.35 5.51 0.61
CA SER A 55 14.28 6.60 0.24
C SER A 55 13.60 7.83 -0.36
N ILE A 56 12.41 7.65 -0.92
CA ILE A 56 11.64 8.74 -1.54
C ILE A 56 10.99 9.71 -0.54
N ARG A 57 11.06 9.45 0.77
CA ARG A 57 10.52 10.36 1.80
C ARG A 57 11.11 11.77 1.80
N LYS A 58 12.30 11.93 1.21
CA LYS A 58 12.99 13.22 1.11
C LYS A 58 12.63 14.02 -0.13
N LEU A 59 11.77 13.46 -1.00
CA LEU A 59 11.34 14.16 -2.22
C LEU A 59 10.25 15.19 -1.90
N PRO A 60 10.16 16.28 -2.68
CA PRO A 60 9.23 17.38 -2.40
C PRO A 60 7.77 16.98 -2.28
N SER A 61 7.31 16.07 -3.14
CA SER A 61 5.92 15.58 -3.15
C SER A 61 5.69 14.36 -2.28
N ALA A 62 6.67 13.95 -1.47
CA ALA A 62 6.56 12.77 -0.62
C ALA A 62 5.57 13.00 0.54
N PRO A 63 4.65 12.07 0.81
CA PRO A 63 3.79 12.16 1.98
C PRO A 63 4.58 11.95 3.26
N GLN A 64 4.03 12.43 4.37
CA GLN A 64 4.61 12.17 5.69
C GLN A 64 4.68 10.68 6.00
N ASP A 65 3.58 9.96 5.71
CA ASP A 65 3.48 8.52 5.86
C ASP A 65 2.93 7.88 4.58
N TYR A 66 3.68 6.91 4.02
CA TYR A 66 3.23 6.14 2.85
C TYR A 66 2.18 5.09 3.22
N ILE A 67 2.30 4.54 4.43
CA ILE A 67 1.37 3.53 4.95
C ILE A 67 0.99 3.92 6.38
N ILE A 68 -0.30 3.96 6.64
CA ILE A 68 -0.87 4.08 7.99
C ILE A 68 -1.66 2.80 8.26
N VAL A 69 -1.49 2.22 9.44
CA VAL A 69 -2.22 1.02 9.87
C VAL A 69 -3.09 1.37 11.08
N HIS A 70 -4.41 1.31 10.89
CA HIS A 70 -5.40 1.55 11.93
C HIS A 70 -5.68 0.31 12.77
N ASP A 71 -5.86 0.52 14.07
CA ASP A 71 -6.38 -0.49 15.00
C ASP A 71 -7.91 -0.47 15.09
N ASP A 72 -8.54 0.64 14.69
CA ASP A 72 -9.98 0.77 14.64
C ASP A 72 -10.57 -0.24 13.62
N PRO A 73 -11.44 -1.18 14.07
CA PRO A 73 -12.01 -2.21 13.21
C PRO A 73 -12.96 -1.68 12.14
N THR A 74 -13.36 -0.41 12.23
CA THR A 74 -14.22 0.24 11.23
C THR A 74 -13.44 0.90 10.10
N ARG A 75 -12.10 0.95 10.20
CA ARG A 75 -11.22 1.57 9.22
C ARG A 75 -10.47 0.52 8.37
N PRO A 76 -10.09 0.84 7.10
CA PRO A 76 -10.28 2.12 6.42
C PRO A 76 -11.69 2.33 5.88
N GLN A 77 -12.06 3.60 5.68
CA GLN A 77 -13.31 4.01 5.04
C GLN A 77 -13.03 5.05 3.95
N PRO A 78 -13.50 4.89 2.70
CA PRO A 78 -13.20 5.82 1.61
C PRO A 78 -13.52 7.28 1.92
N ARG A 79 -14.65 7.51 2.61
CA ARG A 79 -15.11 8.87 2.92
C ARG A 79 -14.16 9.68 3.79
N ILE A 80 -13.48 9.03 4.73
CA ILE A 80 -12.65 9.72 5.75
C ILE A 80 -11.17 9.45 5.60
N ASP A 81 -10.78 8.41 4.84
CA ASP A 81 -9.37 8.00 4.74
C ASP A 81 -8.69 8.32 3.41
N ARG A 82 -9.48 8.49 2.34
CA ARG A 82 -8.89 8.66 1.00
C ARG A 82 -8.03 9.90 0.86
N GLU A 83 -8.31 10.96 1.65
CA GLU A 83 -7.59 12.24 1.56
C GLU A 83 -6.42 12.38 2.54
N ILE A 84 -6.12 11.36 3.32
CA ILE A 84 -5.00 11.41 4.27
C ILE A 84 -3.70 11.73 3.51
N ASN A 85 -2.94 12.69 4.05
CA ASN A 85 -1.74 13.25 3.41
C ASN A 85 -2.00 13.65 1.94
N ASP A 86 -3.12 14.33 1.73
CA ASP A 86 -3.55 14.79 0.40
C ASP A 86 -3.69 13.63 -0.62
N GLY A 87 -4.20 12.50 -0.16
CA GLY A 87 -4.45 11.30 -0.97
C GLY A 87 -3.19 10.50 -1.35
N MET A 88 -2.06 10.76 -0.67
CA MET A 88 -0.77 10.10 -0.97
C MET A 88 -0.41 9.00 0.03
N THR A 89 -1.36 8.57 0.85
CA THR A 89 -1.16 7.52 1.86
C THR A 89 -2.01 6.29 1.53
N THR A 90 -1.43 5.12 1.61
CA THR A 90 -2.16 3.86 1.69
C THR A 90 -2.60 3.62 3.13
N VAL A 91 -3.91 3.53 3.32
CA VAL A 91 -4.48 3.28 4.64
C VAL A 91 -4.84 1.81 4.78
N VAL A 92 -4.28 1.16 5.78
CA VAL A 92 -4.50 -0.26 6.08
C VAL A 92 -5.28 -0.38 7.39
N GLY A 93 -6.17 -1.33 7.47
CA GLY A 93 -6.87 -1.68 8.71
C GLY A 93 -7.35 -3.11 8.69
N ARG A 94 -7.98 -3.53 9.80
CA ARG A 94 -8.53 -4.88 9.96
C ARG A 94 -7.47 -5.98 9.74
N LEU A 95 -6.22 -5.69 10.02
CA LEU A 95 -5.12 -6.64 9.92
C LEU A 95 -5.29 -7.74 10.99
N ARG A 96 -5.36 -8.97 10.55
CA ARG A 96 -5.60 -10.13 11.41
C ARG A 96 -5.11 -11.41 10.76
N LYS A 97 -4.97 -12.46 11.56
CA LYS A 97 -4.66 -13.80 11.07
C LYS A 97 -5.77 -14.30 10.13
N ASP A 98 -5.38 -14.89 9.03
CA ASP A 98 -6.27 -15.69 8.20
C ASP A 98 -6.23 -17.14 8.68
N THR A 99 -7.38 -17.82 8.66
CA THR A 99 -7.50 -19.19 9.16
C THR A 99 -7.52 -20.24 8.03
N VAL A 100 -7.58 -19.79 6.78
CA VAL A 100 -7.63 -20.65 5.61
C VAL A 100 -6.23 -21.02 5.14
N PHE A 101 -5.35 -20.04 5.02
CA PHE A 101 -3.97 -20.26 4.62
C PHE A 101 -3.08 -20.64 5.81
N LYS A 102 -2.09 -21.50 5.60
CA LYS A 102 -1.18 -21.98 6.65
C LYS A 102 -0.47 -20.85 7.37
N ASN A 103 0.04 -19.87 6.65
CA ASN A 103 0.70 -18.67 7.17
C ASN A 103 -0.09 -17.42 6.77
N GLY A 104 -1.42 -17.50 6.86
CA GLY A 104 -2.32 -16.52 6.28
C GLY A 104 -2.46 -15.26 7.14
N ILE A 105 -2.47 -14.13 6.47
CA ILE A 105 -2.94 -12.85 7.00
C ILE A 105 -4.00 -12.27 6.08
N LYS A 106 -4.85 -11.46 6.65
CA LYS A 106 -5.85 -10.70 5.89
C LYS A 106 -6.01 -9.30 6.44
N TYR A 107 -6.25 -8.38 5.54
CA TYR A 107 -6.45 -6.96 5.88
C TYR A 107 -7.27 -6.28 4.81
N VAL A 108 -7.67 -5.05 5.07
CA VAL A 108 -8.29 -4.15 4.10
C VAL A 108 -7.35 -2.98 3.90
N LEU A 109 -7.16 -2.57 2.66
CA LEU A 109 -6.44 -1.35 2.34
C LEU A 109 -7.29 -0.40 1.49
N LEU A 110 -6.92 0.87 1.52
CA LEU A 110 -7.51 1.93 0.74
C LEU A 110 -6.41 2.82 0.19
N THR A 111 -6.50 3.13 -1.10
CA THR A 111 -5.62 4.12 -1.77
C THR A 111 -6.46 5.09 -2.59
N HIS A 112 -5.94 6.30 -2.83
CA HIS A 112 -6.57 7.25 -3.72
C HIS A 112 -6.13 6.99 -5.17
N ASN A 113 -7.07 6.63 -6.03
CA ASN A 113 -6.80 6.22 -7.41
C ASN A 113 -6.27 7.36 -8.30
N GLU A 114 -6.77 8.59 -8.15
CA GLU A 114 -6.36 9.72 -8.99
C GLU A 114 -5.11 10.42 -8.48
N LYS A 115 -4.92 10.52 -7.17
CA LYS A 115 -3.78 11.21 -6.57
C LYS A 115 -2.56 10.29 -6.51
N MET A 116 -2.54 9.33 -5.58
CA MET A 116 -1.41 8.40 -5.46
C MET A 116 -1.27 7.51 -6.71
N GLY A 117 -2.36 6.98 -7.21
CA GLY A 117 -2.37 6.06 -8.35
C GLY A 117 -2.12 6.71 -9.70
N SER A 118 -2.17 8.05 -9.80
CA SER A 118 -2.04 8.77 -11.08
C SER A 118 -1.23 10.06 -10.94
N ALA A 119 -1.87 11.22 -10.79
CA ALA A 119 -1.25 12.53 -10.98
C ALA A 119 -0.07 12.80 -10.04
N LYS A 120 -0.26 12.72 -8.73
CA LYS A 120 0.80 12.99 -7.75
C LYS A 120 1.84 11.88 -7.70
N GLY A 121 1.42 10.63 -7.89
CA GLY A 121 2.34 9.51 -8.01
C GLY A 121 3.30 9.66 -9.19
N ALA A 122 2.82 10.16 -10.32
CA ALA A 122 3.67 10.45 -11.50
C ALA A 122 4.67 11.58 -11.21
N ILE A 123 4.25 12.64 -10.52
CA ILE A 123 5.15 13.73 -10.09
C ILE A 123 6.24 13.19 -9.16
N LEU A 124 5.87 12.42 -8.15
CA LEU A 124 6.80 11.81 -7.20
C LEU A 124 7.81 10.89 -7.91
N LEU A 125 7.37 10.15 -8.94
CA LEU A 125 8.24 9.31 -9.76
C LEU A 125 9.24 10.17 -10.57
N ALA A 126 8.81 11.27 -11.16
CA ALA A 126 9.68 12.20 -11.86
C ALA A 126 10.73 12.83 -10.92
N GLU A 127 10.32 13.24 -9.73
CA GLU A 127 11.24 13.71 -8.67
C GLU A 127 12.28 12.65 -8.30
N LEU A 128 11.84 11.38 -8.18
CA LEU A 128 12.74 10.26 -7.93
C LEU A 128 13.78 10.13 -9.05
N PHE A 129 13.35 10.14 -10.32
CA PHE A 129 14.25 10.01 -11.46
C PHE A 129 15.26 11.14 -11.50
N LYS A 130 14.81 12.39 -11.27
CA LYS A 130 15.70 13.54 -11.14
C LYS A 130 16.72 13.37 -10.00
N SER A 131 16.26 12.91 -8.82
CA SER A 131 17.14 12.68 -7.67
C SER A 131 18.20 11.61 -7.91
N LYS A 132 17.90 10.64 -8.79
CA LYS A 132 18.79 9.56 -9.22
C LYS A 132 19.61 9.91 -10.45
N LYS A 133 19.48 11.13 -11.01
CA LYS A 133 20.15 11.57 -12.23
C LYS A 133 19.86 10.68 -13.45
N ILE A 134 18.64 10.16 -13.54
CA ILE A 134 18.15 9.38 -14.67
C ILE A 134 17.62 10.33 -15.76
N ILE A 135 17.07 11.46 -15.33
CA ILE A 135 16.61 12.58 -16.16
C ILE A 135 17.17 13.87 -15.60
#